data_ce5cdcb6022fb9b297644dd999b218f7
#
_entry.id   ce5cdcb6022fb9b297644dd999b218f7
#
_cell.length_a   1.000
_cell.length_b   1.000
_cell.length_c   1.000
_cell.angle_alpha   90.00
_cell.angle_beta   90.00
_cell.angle_gamma   90.00
#
_symmetry.space_group_name_H-M   'P 1'
#
loop_
_entity.id
_entity.type
_entity.pdbx_description
1 polymer ?
#
loop_
_entity_poly.entity_id
_entity_poly.type
_entity_poly.pdbx_seq_one_letter_code
_entity_poly.pdbx_strand_id
1 'polypeptide(L)'
;MAGLKRTDNKGRILKDGESQRKDGSYRYRYTDADGVRRDVYSKRLVPTDRLPPGCKDDLSLREKERKINRDLEDGIKAAVENKATLNDLFELYMANKPELKDTTRSNYLYMYNKYVRNDIGKKKIASIKYSDVKAFYNKLIKEKGFKPNSMEIIHTIIHPIFTLAVRDNYIRINPATGAMAEIKKSHNWEKPKRHALTIAEQAAFIDYMRNHKVYNHWLPLFTVLLGTGCRIGEAIGLRWEDCDFDEGIISINHNMVYRKYEEDEKARFHIVTPKTSAGVRIVPMLSEVKAALQAEWETQKIVGFNESVVDGYTGFIFQNRYGDPLSPHSVNRAIDRICAAYIEDETVLADQEGRNP
;
A
#
# COMPACT_ATOMS: atom_id res chain seq x y z
N MET A 1 -25.46 59.64 -11.83
CA MET A 1 -24.27 59.82 -12.69
C MET A 1 -23.74 58.44 -13.06
N ALA A 2 -23.79 58.05 -14.33
CA ALA A 2 -23.18 56.80 -14.79
C ALA A 2 -21.66 56.95 -14.67
N GLY A 3 -21.03 56.14 -13.79
CA GLY A 3 -19.59 56.17 -13.58
C GLY A 3 -18.84 55.91 -14.90
N LEU A 4 -17.76 56.65 -15.16
CA LEU A 4 -16.88 56.48 -16.32
C LEU A 4 -16.43 55.02 -16.41
N LYS A 5 -16.78 54.32 -17.49
CA LYS A 5 -16.38 52.93 -17.73
C LYS A 5 -14.86 52.87 -17.89
N ARG A 6 -14.18 52.06 -17.06
CA ARG A 6 -12.73 51.85 -17.15
C ARG A 6 -12.39 51.19 -18.49
N THR A 7 -11.39 51.73 -19.19
CA THR A 7 -10.93 51.14 -20.46
C THR A 7 -9.44 50.78 -20.39
N ASP A 8 -9.03 49.83 -21.23
CA ASP A 8 -7.62 49.52 -21.45
C ASP A 8 -6.99 50.50 -22.45
N ASN A 9 -5.69 50.35 -22.71
CA ASN A 9 -4.94 51.17 -23.67
C ASN A 9 -5.40 51.01 -25.14
N LYS A 10 -6.25 50.02 -25.44
CA LYS A 10 -6.89 49.78 -26.74
C LYS A 10 -8.34 50.27 -26.79
N GLY A 11 -8.80 51.01 -25.77
CA GLY A 11 -10.16 51.55 -25.67
C GLY A 11 -11.24 50.50 -25.32
N ARG A 12 -10.88 49.29 -24.91
CA ARG A 12 -11.83 48.23 -24.57
C ARG A 12 -12.29 48.38 -23.12
N ILE A 13 -13.58 48.24 -22.90
CA ILE A 13 -14.18 48.28 -21.57
C ILE A 13 -13.68 47.12 -20.70
N LEU A 14 -13.15 47.45 -19.54
CA LEU A 14 -12.75 46.51 -18.50
C LEU A 14 -13.94 46.22 -17.59
N LYS A 15 -14.15 44.93 -17.30
CA LYS A 15 -15.19 44.48 -16.40
C LYS A 15 -14.82 44.72 -14.93
N ASP A 16 -15.76 44.47 -14.02
CA ASP A 16 -15.49 44.49 -12.58
C ASP A 16 -14.41 43.47 -12.20
N GLY A 17 -13.46 43.92 -11.37
CA GLY A 17 -12.28 43.14 -11.04
C GLY A 17 -11.14 43.20 -12.06
N GLU A 18 -11.41 43.52 -13.35
CA GLU A 18 -10.36 43.65 -14.36
C GLU A 18 -9.61 45.00 -14.24
N SER A 19 -8.31 45.00 -14.46
CA SER A 19 -7.48 46.19 -14.59
C SER A 19 -6.27 45.91 -15.49
N GLN A 20 -5.79 46.96 -16.19
CA GLN A 20 -4.52 46.91 -16.91
C GLN A 20 -3.41 47.55 -16.08
N ARG A 21 -2.26 46.90 -16.01
CA ARG A 21 -1.07 47.35 -15.31
C ARG A 21 -0.19 48.22 -16.24
N LYS A 22 0.74 48.96 -15.64
CA LYS A 22 1.70 49.81 -16.36
C LYS A 22 2.58 49.05 -17.35
N ASP A 23 2.87 47.75 -17.04
CA ASP A 23 3.65 46.85 -17.89
C ASP A 23 2.84 46.25 -19.06
N GLY A 24 1.60 46.71 -19.27
CA GLY A 24 0.69 46.24 -20.31
C GLY A 24 -0.02 44.90 -19.97
N SER A 25 0.32 44.25 -18.87
CA SER A 25 -0.39 43.03 -18.44
C SER A 25 -1.75 43.37 -17.85
N TYR A 26 -2.64 42.39 -17.86
CA TYR A 26 -3.97 42.50 -17.29
C TYR A 26 -4.03 41.73 -15.98
N ARG A 27 -4.81 42.23 -15.01
CA ARG A 27 -5.10 41.66 -13.72
C ARG A 27 -6.61 41.53 -13.54
N TYR A 28 -7.04 40.37 -13.03
CA TYR A 28 -8.39 40.14 -12.51
C TYR A 28 -8.31 39.87 -11.03
N ARG A 29 -9.06 40.66 -10.24
CA ARG A 29 -9.18 40.52 -8.78
C ARG A 29 -10.55 39.94 -8.45
N TYR A 30 -10.57 38.90 -7.61
CA TYR A 30 -11.77 38.23 -7.15
C TYR A 30 -11.63 37.81 -5.69
N THR A 31 -12.73 37.41 -5.07
CA THR A 31 -12.75 36.78 -3.74
C THR A 31 -12.93 35.28 -3.93
N ASP A 32 -12.07 34.47 -3.34
CA ASP A 32 -12.17 33.02 -3.44
C ASP A 32 -13.27 32.44 -2.53
N ALA A 33 -13.47 31.11 -2.57
CA ALA A 33 -14.48 30.42 -1.78
C ALA A 33 -14.22 30.50 -0.26
N ASP A 34 -12.97 30.78 0.14
CA ASP A 34 -12.57 30.97 1.55
C ASP A 34 -12.69 32.44 2.00
N GLY A 35 -13.24 33.33 1.16
CA GLY A 35 -13.41 34.76 1.45
C GLY A 35 -12.15 35.60 1.26
N VAL A 36 -11.07 35.01 0.73
CA VAL A 36 -9.78 35.69 0.55
C VAL A 36 -9.71 36.37 -0.81
N ARG A 37 -9.23 37.62 -0.83
CA ARG A 37 -9.02 38.37 -2.09
C ARG A 37 -7.81 37.83 -2.83
N ARG A 38 -7.98 37.50 -4.12
CA ARG A 38 -6.98 36.92 -5.01
C ARG A 38 -6.83 37.75 -6.29
N ASP A 39 -5.64 37.68 -6.87
CA ASP A 39 -5.31 38.31 -8.15
C ASP A 39 -4.80 37.26 -9.14
N VAL A 40 -5.28 37.30 -10.38
CA VAL A 40 -4.74 36.53 -11.49
C VAL A 40 -4.30 37.43 -12.62
N TYR A 41 -3.24 37.03 -13.31
CA TYR A 41 -2.61 37.88 -14.34
C TYR A 41 -2.58 37.17 -15.68
N SER A 42 -2.63 37.96 -16.77
CA SER A 42 -2.38 37.51 -18.14
C SER A 42 -1.76 38.62 -18.98
N LYS A 43 -0.99 38.27 -20.00
CA LYS A 43 -0.47 39.17 -20.99
C LYS A 43 -1.50 39.54 -22.07
N ARG A 44 -2.64 38.84 -22.10
CA ARG A 44 -3.75 39.04 -23.06
C ARG A 44 -5.06 39.25 -22.31
N LEU A 45 -5.90 40.19 -22.78
CA LEU A 45 -7.25 40.35 -22.25
C LEU A 45 -8.20 39.29 -22.82
N VAL A 46 -8.13 39.05 -24.12
CA VAL A 46 -8.98 38.11 -24.87
C VAL A 46 -8.10 37.13 -25.68
N PRO A 47 -8.63 35.99 -26.10
CA PRO A 47 -7.86 34.96 -26.84
C PRO A 47 -7.27 35.47 -28.16
N THR A 48 -7.95 36.46 -28.80
CA THR A 48 -7.54 37.08 -30.06
C THR A 48 -6.41 38.08 -29.94
N ASP A 49 -6.01 38.47 -28.72
CA ASP A 49 -4.87 39.37 -28.52
C ASP A 49 -3.56 38.63 -28.88
N ARG A 50 -2.67 39.33 -29.60
CA ARG A 50 -1.33 38.81 -29.90
C ARG A 50 -0.50 38.72 -28.62
N LEU A 51 0.19 37.61 -28.47
CA LEU A 51 1.11 37.42 -27.36
C LEU A 51 2.38 38.24 -27.59
N PRO A 52 2.90 38.93 -26.56
CA PRO A 52 4.19 39.65 -26.71
C PRO A 52 5.32 38.63 -27.03
N PRO A 53 6.33 39.04 -27.84
CA PRO A 53 7.47 38.16 -28.15
C PRO A 53 8.16 37.66 -26.88
N GLY A 54 8.55 36.40 -26.88
CA GLY A 54 9.23 35.77 -25.75
C GLY A 54 8.35 35.35 -24.58
N CYS A 55 7.04 35.59 -24.62
CA CYS A 55 6.11 35.11 -23.59
C CYS A 55 5.62 33.70 -23.90
N LYS A 56 5.56 32.84 -22.86
CA LYS A 56 4.91 31.51 -22.97
C LYS A 56 3.42 31.72 -23.25
N ASP A 57 2.89 30.87 -24.13
CA ASP A 57 1.45 30.86 -24.40
C ASP A 57 0.70 30.48 -23.11
N ASP A 58 -0.28 31.31 -22.76
CA ASP A 58 -1.12 31.18 -21.58
C ASP A 58 -2.54 31.66 -21.90
N LEU A 59 -3.51 31.22 -21.11
CA LEU A 59 -4.90 31.69 -21.25
C LEU A 59 -5.00 33.21 -21.11
N SER A 60 -5.85 33.83 -21.92
CA SER A 60 -6.21 35.22 -21.76
C SER A 60 -6.89 35.47 -20.41
N LEU A 61 -6.89 36.75 -19.94
CA LEU A 61 -7.48 37.08 -18.65
C LEU A 61 -8.94 36.64 -18.57
N ARG A 62 -9.73 36.88 -19.61
CA ARG A 62 -11.17 36.54 -19.65
C ARG A 62 -11.44 35.06 -19.76
N GLU A 63 -10.50 34.26 -20.26
CA GLU A 63 -10.61 32.79 -20.17
C GLU A 63 -10.32 32.29 -18.74
N LYS A 64 -9.33 32.89 -18.07
CA LYS A 64 -9.04 32.61 -16.65
C LYS A 64 -10.21 33.06 -15.77
N GLU A 65 -10.78 34.26 -16.00
CA GLU A 65 -11.97 34.75 -15.30
C GLU A 65 -13.15 33.77 -15.43
N ARG A 66 -13.47 33.33 -16.64
CA ARG A 66 -14.56 32.35 -16.86
C ARG A 66 -14.35 31.03 -16.12
N LYS A 67 -13.11 30.54 -16.06
CA LYS A 67 -12.79 29.35 -15.31
C LYS A 67 -12.97 29.57 -13.81
N ILE A 68 -12.43 30.68 -13.29
CA ILE A 68 -12.52 31.04 -11.88
C ILE A 68 -13.97 31.17 -11.46
N ASN A 69 -14.79 31.94 -12.22
CA ASN A 69 -16.19 32.14 -11.86
C ASN A 69 -16.97 30.81 -11.86
N ARG A 70 -16.73 29.93 -12.85
CA ARG A 70 -17.34 28.60 -12.86
C ARG A 70 -16.91 27.77 -11.65
N ASP A 71 -15.64 27.84 -11.26
CA ASP A 71 -15.14 27.11 -10.09
C ASP A 71 -15.76 27.67 -8.80
N LEU A 72 -15.92 28.99 -8.70
CA LEU A 72 -16.56 29.65 -7.56
C LEU A 72 -18.08 29.35 -7.49
N GLU A 73 -18.79 29.36 -8.62
CA GLU A 73 -20.20 28.98 -8.70
C GLU A 73 -20.44 27.53 -8.22
N ASP A 74 -19.49 26.64 -8.53
CA ASP A 74 -19.52 25.25 -8.09
C ASP A 74 -18.93 25.05 -6.66
N GLY A 75 -18.52 26.12 -5.97
CA GLY A 75 -17.90 26.07 -4.65
C GLY A 75 -16.50 25.45 -4.64
N ILE A 76 -15.82 25.35 -5.80
CA ILE A 76 -14.52 24.69 -5.95
C ILE A 76 -13.40 25.71 -5.80
N LYS A 77 -12.32 25.33 -5.12
CA LYS A 77 -11.08 26.13 -5.07
C LYS A 77 -10.54 26.33 -6.48
N ALA A 78 -10.43 27.57 -6.92
CA ALA A 78 -10.08 27.88 -8.31
C ALA A 78 -8.80 27.14 -8.75
N ALA A 79 -8.90 26.33 -9.79
CA ALA A 79 -7.82 25.46 -10.27
C ALA A 79 -6.54 26.21 -10.66
N VAL A 80 -6.66 27.50 -11.02
CA VAL A 80 -5.52 28.37 -11.38
C VAL A 80 -4.61 28.64 -10.18
N GLU A 81 -5.16 28.63 -8.97
CA GLU A 81 -4.44 28.95 -7.73
C GLU A 81 -4.21 27.73 -6.82
N ASN A 82 -4.88 26.64 -7.08
CA ASN A 82 -4.71 25.42 -6.31
C ASN A 82 -3.31 24.82 -6.58
N LYS A 83 -2.38 25.14 -5.70
CA LYS A 83 -0.99 24.67 -5.77
C LYS A 83 -0.83 23.28 -5.16
N ALA A 84 -1.84 22.80 -4.44
CA ALA A 84 -1.78 21.52 -3.74
C ALA A 84 -1.46 20.38 -4.70
N THR A 85 -0.48 19.59 -4.35
CA THR A 85 -0.08 18.37 -5.08
C THR A 85 -0.81 17.15 -4.52
N LEU A 86 -0.73 16.02 -5.23
CA LEU A 86 -1.22 14.75 -4.69
C LEU A 86 -0.44 14.35 -3.42
N ASN A 87 0.86 14.74 -3.31
CA ASN A 87 1.64 14.53 -2.09
C ASN A 87 1.05 15.29 -0.90
N ASP A 88 0.69 16.56 -1.07
CA ASP A 88 0.12 17.37 0.01
C ASP A 88 -1.20 16.76 0.52
N LEU A 89 -2.04 16.26 -0.40
CA LEU A 89 -3.28 15.59 -0.03
C LEU A 89 -3.06 14.20 0.58
N PHE A 90 -1.98 13.52 0.23
CA PHE A 90 -1.61 12.28 0.90
C PHE A 90 -1.24 12.52 2.37
N GLU A 91 -0.43 13.55 2.66
CA GLU A 91 -0.09 13.89 4.05
C GLU A 91 -1.36 14.28 4.85
N LEU A 92 -2.23 15.09 4.25
CA LEU A 92 -3.53 15.43 4.86
C LEU A 92 -4.39 14.19 5.11
N TYR A 93 -4.47 13.27 4.14
CA TYR A 93 -5.22 12.02 4.26
C TYR A 93 -4.67 11.14 5.39
N MET A 94 -3.34 11.01 5.49
CA MET A 94 -2.70 10.21 6.54
C MET A 94 -2.85 10.84 7.93
N ALA A 95 -2.80 12.17 8.04
CA ALA A 95 -3.03 12.90 9.28
C ALA A 95 -4.47 12.72 9.81
N ASN A 96 -5.44 12.65 8.90
CA ASN A 96 -6.85 12.46 9.24
C ASN A 96 -7.25 10.99 9.47
N LYS A 97 -6.27 10.08 9.58
CA LYS A 97 -6.51 8.64 9.83
C LYS A 97 -5.65 8.11 10.97
N PRO A 98 -5.81 8.65 12.19
CA PRO A 98 -5.06 8.17 13.36
C PRO A 98 -5.45 6.72 13.75
N GLU A 99 -6.65 6.26 13.36
CA GLU A 99 -7.17 4.92 13.65
C GLU A 99 -6.54 3.80 12.83
N LEU A 100 -5.71 4.13 11.82
CA LEU A 100 -5.02 3.10 11.03
C LEU A 100 -4.05 2.31 11.91
N LYS A 101 -4.18 0.99 11.87
CA LYS A 101 -3.17 0.10 12.48
C LYS A 101 -1.79 0.37 11.91
N ASP A 102 -0.74 0.33 12.73
CA ASP A 102 0.64 0.61 12.34
C ASP A 102 1.11 -0.22 11.14
N THR A 103 0.69 -1.49 11.08
CA THR A 103 0.96 -2.36 9.91
C THR A 103 0.36 -1.82 8.61
N THR A 104 -0.83 -1.23 8.64
CA THR A 104 -1.49 -0.64 7.46
C THR A 104 -0.85 0.69 7.11
N ARG A 105 -0.62 1.54 8.12
CA ARG A 105 0.05 2.84 7.98
C ARG A 105 1.43 2.66 7.34
N SER A 106 2.27 1.79 7.89
CA SER A 106 3.61 1.48 7.39
C SER A 106 3.56 0.98 5.92
N ASN A 107 2.59 0.13 5.58
CA ASN A 107 2.44 -0.34 4.20
C ASN A 107 2.02 0.78 3.24
N TYR A 108 1.11 1.66 3.64
CA TYR A 108 0.68 2.81 2.83
C TYR A 108 1.85 3.77 2.60
N LEU A 109 2.59 4.11 3.64
CA LEU A 109 3.78 4.97 3.55
C LEU A 109 4.83 4.35 2.62
N TYR A 110 5.15 3.07 2.80
CA TYR A 110 6.12 2.37 1.95
C TYR A 110 5.70 2.40 0.47
N MET A 111 4.47 1.98 0.16
CA MET A 111 3.98 1.90 -1.21
C MET A 111 3.87 3.29 -1.85
N TYR A 112 3.36 4.28 -1.12
CA TYR A 112 3.25 5.65 -1.61
C TYR A 112 4.63 6.26 -1.86
N ASN A 113 5.53 6.21 -0.89
CA ASN A 113 6.87 6.81 -0.99
C ASN A 113 7.69 6.18 -2.12
N LYS A 114 7.60 4.86 -2.28
CA LYS A 114 8.39 4.12 -3.27
C LYS A 114 7.88 4.31 -4.69
N TYR A 115 6.57 4.37 -4.91
CA TYR A 115 5.99 4.28 -6.24
C TYR A 115 5.20 5.51 -6.70
N VAL A 116 4.64 6.29 -5.77
CA VAL A 116 3.72 7.40 -6.11
C VAL A 116 4.40 8.76 -5.93
N ARG A 117 5.10 8.96 -4.80
CA ARG A 117 5.63 10.27 -4.36
C ARG A 117 6.47 11.00 -5.39
N ASN A 118 7.35 10.29 -6.06
CA ASN A 118 8.29 10.88 -7.03
C ASN A 118 7.78 10.89 -8.48
N ASP A 119 6.57 10.41 -8.72
CA ASP A 119 5.92 10.37 -10.03
C ASP A 119 4.65 11.25 -10.02
N ILE A 120 3.47 10.63 -10.11
CA ILE A 120 2.18 11.33 -10.11
C ILE A 120 1.95 12.16 -8.84
N GLY A 121 2.60 11.80 -7.73
CA GLY A 121 2.55 12.51 -6.45
C GLY A 121 2.96 13.99 -6.53
N LYS A 122 3.88 14.34 -7.43
CA LYS A 122 4.35 15.73 -7.64
C LYS A 122 3.40 16.58 -8.47
N LYS A 123 2.43 15.97 -9.13
CA LYS A 123 1.48 16.72 -9.96
C LYS A 123 0.49 17.49 -9.09
N LYS A 124 0.10 18.69 -9.53
CA LYS A 124 -0.98 19.45 -8.91
C LYS A 124 -2.27 18.68 -9.02
N ILE A 125 -2.99 18.54 -7.90
CA ILE A 125 -4.22 17.74 -7.82
C ILE A 125 -5.25 18.16 -8.88
N ALA A 126 -5.43 19.45 -9.09
CA ALA A 126 -6.35 20.00 -10.06
C ALA A 126 -5.97 19.74 -11.53
N SER A 127 -4.73 19.33 -11.81
CA SER A 127 -4.26 19.03 -13.17
C SER A 127 -4.32 17.55 -13.51
N ILE A 128 -4.50 16.67 -12.53
CA ILE A 128 -4.51 15.21 -12.75
C ILE A 128 -5.84 14.81 -13.39
N LYS A 129 -5.73 14.16 -14.55
CA LYS A 129 -6.86 13.63 -15.31
C LYS A 129 -6.92 12.11 -15.20
N TYR A 130 -8.06 11.53 -15.58
CA TYR A 130 -8.23 10.09 -15.72
C TYR A 130 -7.10 9.43 -16.54
N SER A 131 -6.73 10.04 -17.67
CA SER A 131 -5.64 9.57 -18.53
C SER A 131 -4.28 9.53 -17.83
N ASP A 132 -4.00 10.49 -16.93
CA ASP A 132 -2.76 10.51 -16.14
C ASP A 132 -2.71 9.33 -15.18
N VAL A 133 -3.81 9.05 -14.48
CA VAL A 133 -3.92 7.91 -13.55
C VAL A 133 -3.75 6.60 -14.31
N LYS A 134 -4.41 6.45 -15.46
CA LYS A 134 -4.30 5.26 -16.30
C LYS A 134 -2.88 5.07 -16.85
N ALA A 135 -2.25 6.14 -17.31
CA ALA A 135 -0.85 6.12 -17.77
C ALA A 135 0.10 5.72 -16.65
N PHE A 136 -0.11 6.26 -15.44
CA PHE A 136 0.67 5.90 -14.26
C PHE A 136 0.52 4.41 -13.91
N TYR A 137 -0.70 3.85 -13.92
CA TYR A 137 -0.92 2.42 -13.67
C TYR A 137 -0.23 1.55 -14.73
N ASN A 138 -0.38 1.88 -16.01
CA ASN A 138 0.30 1.17 -17.09
C ASN A 138 1.83 1.21 -16.95
N LYS A 139 2.38 2.34 -16.51
CA LYS A 139 3.81 2.47 -16.22
C LYS A 139 4.25 1.51 -15.12
N LEU A 140 3.52 1.43 -14.01
CA LEU A 140 3.83 0.50 -12.91
C LEU A 140 3.81 -0.96 -13.37
N ILE A 141 2.86 -1.34 -14.23
CA ILE A 141 2.78 -2.69 -14.78
C ILE A 141 3.99 -2.97 -15.70
N LYS A 142 4.26 -2.07 -16.65
CA LYS A 142 5.30 -2.28 -17.66
C LYS A 142 6.73 -2.20 -17.10
N GLU A 143 7.00 -1.19 -16.27
CA GLU A 143 8.37 -0.92 -15.78
C GLU A 143 8.68 -1.62 -14.45
N LYS A 144 7.68 -1.87 -13.60
CA LYS A 144 7.87 -2.47 -12.27
C LYS A 144 7.31 -3.87 -12.15
N GLY A 145 6.70 -4.42 -13.19
CA GLY A 145 6.14 -5.76 -13.19
C GLY A 145 5.00 -5.96 -12.19
N PHE A 146 4.21 -4.90 -11.92
CA PHE A 146 3.14 -4.98 -10.93
C PHE A 146 2.09 -6.01 -11.34
N LYS A 147 1.81 -6.92 -10.40
CA LYS A 147 0.70 -7.87 -10.48
C LYS A 147 -0.60 -7.23 -9.98
N PRO A 148 -1.77 -7.83 -10.26
CA PRO A 148 -3.08 -7.29 -9.86
C PRO A 148 -3.17 -6.84 -8.41
N ASN A 149 -2.74 -7.68 -7.47
CA ASN A 149 -2.81 -7.39 -6.04
C ASN A 149 -1.95 -6.16 -5.65
N SER A 150 -0.77 -5.99 -6.27
CA SER A 150 0.09 -4.84 -6.00
C SER A 150 -0.53 -3.54 -6.54
N MET A 151 -1.20 -3.62 -7.70
CA MET A 151 -1.95 -2.49 -8.25
C MET A 151 -3.16 -2.12 -7.39
N GLU A 152 -3.88 -3.12 -6.86
CA GLU A 152 -4.99 -2.87 -5.93
C GLU A 152 -4.54 -2.11 -4.68
N ILE A 153 -3.36 -2.41 -4.14
CA ILE A 153 -2.80 -1.67 -3.00
C ILE A 153 -2.59 -0.19 -3.37
N ILE A 154 -1.94 0.10 -4.52
CA ILE A 154 -1.75 1.47 -4.99
C ILE A 154 -3.08 2.18 -5.16
N HIS A 155 -4.06 1.52 -5.81
CA HIS A 155 -5.40 2.10 -6.01
C HIS A 155 -6.11 2.38 -4.68
N THR A 156 -6.02 1.46 -3.71
CA THR A 156 -6.59 1.61 -2.36
C THR A 156 -5.99 2.81 -1.62
N ILE A 157 -4.75 3.21 -1.94
CA ILE A 157 -4.14 4.39 -1.37
C ILE A 157 -4.60 5.66 -2.10
N ILE A 158 -4.45 5.71 -3.44
CA ILE A 158 -4.64 6.98 -4.17
C ILE A 158 -6.12 7.32 -4.44
N HIS A 159 -7.00 6.34 -4.61
CA HIS A 159 -8.42 6.60 -4.87
C HIS A 159 -9.11 7.36 -3.73
N PRO A 160 -8.92 7.00 -2.43
CA PRO A 160 -9.48 7.77 -1.33
C PRO A 160 -8.91 9.19 -1.20
N ILE A 161 -7.64 9.41 -1.59
CA ILE A 161 -7.05 10.76 -1.61
C ILE A 161 -7.78 11.65 -2.63
N PHE A 162 -8.04 11.13 -3.83
CA PHE A 162 -8.87 11.86 -4.80
C PHE A 162 -10.32 12.04 -4.33
N THR A 163 -10.86 11.08 -3.58
CA THR A 163 -12.19 11.24 -2.97
C THR A 163 -12.18 12.35 -1.93
N LEU A 164 -11.14 12.45 -1.09
CA LEU A 164 -10.92 13.58 -0.18
C LEU A 164 -10.83 14.89 -0.97
N ALA A 165 -10.06 14.90 -2.06
CA ALA A 165 -9.93 16.07 -2.93
C ALA A 165 -11.26 16.56 -3.51
N VAL A 166 -12.18 15.64 -3.82
CA VAL A 166 -13.54 15.99 -4.26
C VAL A 166 -14.35 16.56 -3.11
N ARG A 167 -14.34 15.91 -1.92
CA ARG A 167 -15.09 16.36 -0.74
C ARG A 167 -14.65 17.72 -0.24
N ASP A 168 -13.37 18.00 -0.31
CA ASP A 168 -12.75 19.27 0.12
C ASP A 168 -12.70 20.30 -1.01
N ASN A 169 -13.43 20.07 -2.10
CA ASN A 169 -13.57 20.98 -3.24
C ASN A 169 -12.28 21.38 -3.95
N TYR A 170 -11.26 20.49 -3.97
CA TYR A 170 -10.06 20.67 -4.79
C TYR A 170 -10.30 20.31 -6.26
N ILE A 171 -11.13 19.32 -6.52
CA ILE A 171 -11.49 18.79 -7.85
C ILE A 171 -12.97 18.40 -7.90
N ARG A 172 -13.56 18.41 -9.10
CA ARG A 172 -14.98 18.03 -9.29
C ARG A 172 -15.23 16.54 -9.27
N ILE A 173 -14.34 15.77 -9.86
CA ILE A 173 -14.49 14.33 -10.08
C ILE A 173 -13.21 13.62 -9.68
N ASN A 174 -13.37 12.44 -9.09
CA ASN A 174 -12.22 11.59 -8.77
C ASN A 174 -11.66 10.96 -10.05
N PRO A 175 -10.42 11.31 -10.48
CA PRO A 175 -9.83 10.82 -11.72
C PRO A 175 -9.42 9.35 -11.67
N ALA A 176 -9.42 8.71 -10.49
CA ALA A 176 -9.11 7.29 -10.34
C ALA A 176 -10.36 6.40 -10.46
N THR A 177 -11.57 6.99 -10.50
CA THR A 177 -12.81 6.22 -10.62
C THR A 177 -12.85 5.45 -11.93
N GLY A 178 -13.05 4.12 -11.86
CA GLY A 178 -13.09 3.22 -13.01
C GLY A 178 -11.72 2.81 -13.57
N ALA A 179 -10.63 3.52 -13.24
CA ALA A 179 -9.31 3.26 -13.80
C ALA A 179 -8.82 1.83 -13.53
N MET A 180 -9.03 1.33 -12.30
CA MET A 180 -8.61 -0.03 -11.94
C MET A 180 -9.41 -1.11 -12.66
N ALA A 181 -10.70 -0.89 -12.86
CA ALA A 181 -11.56 -1.84 -13.59
C ALA A 181 -11.11 -2.00 -15.06
N GLU A 182 -10.78 -0.88 -15.73
CA GLU A 182 -10.25 -0.92 -17.09
C GLU A 182 -8.89 -1.61 -17.18
N ILE A 183 -7.98 -1.34 -16.22
CA ILE A 183 -6.67 -2.00 -16.17
C ILE A 183 -6.83 -3.51 -16.01
N LYS A 184 -7.71 -3.97 -15.12
CA LYS A 184 -7.99 -5.41 -14.96
C LYS A 184 -8.48 -6.03 -16.27
N LYS A 185 -9.40 -5.37 -16.96
CA LYS A 185 -9.95 -5.84 -18.23
C LYS A 185 -8.90 -5.86 -19.35
N SER A 186 -8.11 -4.79 -19.48
CA SER A 186 -7.13 -4.65 -20.57
C SER A 186 -5.95 -5.62 -20.48
N HIS A 187 -5.64 -6.15 -19.29
CA HIS A 187 -4.54 -7.08 -19.07
C HIS A 187 -5.03 -8.52 -18.86
N ASN A 188 -6.31 -8.82 -19.02
CA ASN A 188 -6.91 -10.13 -18.77
C ASN A 188 -6.46 -10.75 -17.44
N TRP A 189 -6.47 -9.94 -16.39
CA TRP A 189 -5.95 -10.35 -15.09
C TRP A 189 -6.87 -11.38 -14.43
N GLU A 190 -6.45 -12.62 -14.49
CA GLU A 190 -7.07 -13.71 -13.72
C GLU A 190 -6.55 -13.73 -12.28
N LYS A 191 -7.44 -14.07 -11.36
CA LYS A 191 -7.02 -14.37 -10.00
C LYS A 191 -6.25 -15.69 -10.01
N PRO A 192 -5.03 -15.75 -9.41
CA PRO A 192 -4.32 -17.01 -9.31
C PRO A 192 -5.18 -18.04 -8.57
N LYS A 193 -5.38 -19.19 -9.18
CA LYS A 193 -6.05 -20.32 -8.52
C LYS A 193 -5.15 -20.79 -7.35
N ARG A 194 -5.70 -20.79 -6.16
CA ARG A 194 -5.03 -21.34 -4.97
C ARG A 194 -5.71 -22.64 -4.63
N HIS A 195 -4.90 -23.68 -4.41
CA HIS A 195 -5.36 -24.99 -3.97
C HIS A 195 -4.89 -25.19 -2.53
N ALA A 196 -5.71 -25.85 -1.72
CA ALA A 196 -5.26 -26.43 -0.47
C ALA A 196 -4.49 -27.72 -0.80
N LEU A 197 -3.54 -28.07 0.04
CA LEU A 197 -2.89 -29.37 -0.08
C LEU A 197 -3.93 -30.48 0.08
N THR A 198 -3.86 -31.49 -0.76
CA THR A 198 -4.56 -32.74 -0.55
C THR A 198 -3.93 -33.51 0.63
N ILE A 199 -4.63 -34.50 1.17
CA ILE A 199 -4.10 -35.34 2.25
C ILE A 199 -2.80 -36.03 1.81
N ALA A 200 -2.74 -36.51 0.57
CA ALA A 200 -1.56 -37.16 0.02
C ALA A 200 -0.36 -36.18 -0.10
N GLU A 201 -0.58 -34.99 -0.60
CA GLU A 201 0.46 -33.94 -0.71
C GLU A 201 0.96 -33.49 0.67
N GLN A 202 0.04 -33.34 1.63
CA GLN A 202 0.42 -33.04 3.02
C GLN A 202 1.28 -34.14 3.63
N ALA A 203 0.89 -35.42 3.45
CA ALA A 203 1.66 -36.58 3.94
C ALA A 203 3.05 -36.61 3.30
N ALA A 204 3.14 -36.46 1.98
CA ALA A 204 4.41 -36.47 1.26
C ALA A 204 5.34 -35.31 1.73
N PHE A 205 4.80 -34.09 1.94
CA PHE A 205 5.56 -32.97 2.45
C PHE A 205 6.12 -33.21 3.86
N ILE A 206 5.32 -33.76 4.76
CA ILE A 206 5.74 -34.08 6.13
C ILE A 206 6.76 -35.20 6.13
N ASP A 207 6.54 -36.30 5.37
CA ASP A 207 7.44 -37.44 5.31
C ASP A 207 8.78 -37.08 4.66
N TYR A 208 8.77 -36.25 3.64
CA TYR A 208 10.01 -35.74 3.05
C TYR A 208 10.85 -34.98 4.08
N MET A 209 10.26 -34.03 4.81
CA MET A 209 11.00 -33.34 5.86
C MET A 209 11.49 -34.24 6.96
N ARG A 210 10.68 -35.19 7.39
CA ARG A 210 11.04 -36.15 8.46
C ARG A 210 12.30 -36.94 8.12
N ASN A 211 12.46 -37.35 6.88
CA ASN A 211 13.54 -38.18 6.40
C ASN A 211 14.72 -37.41 5.84
N HIS A 212 14.58 -36.08 5.59
CA HIS A 212 15.61 -35.30 4.96
C HIS A 212 16.57 -34.67 5.99
N LYS A 213 17.87 -34.93 5.86
CA LYS A 213 18.91 -34.50 6.82
C LYS A 213 19.01 -32.95 7.00
N VAL A 214 18.68 -32.18 5.97
CA VAL A 214 18.78 -30.72 5.99
C VAL A 214 17.47 -30.07 6.42
N TYR A 215 16.31 -30.65 6.10
CA TYR A 215 15.03 -29.99 6.30
C TYR A 215 14.24 -30.52 7.52
N ASN A 216 14.72 -31.53 8.23
CA ASN A 216 14.02 -32.11 9.38
C ASN A 216 13.79 -31.11 10.53
N HIS A 217 14.65 -30.09 10.68
CA HIS A 217 14.48 -29.06 11.70
C HIS A 217 13.27 -28.13 11.45
N TRP A 218 12.69 -28.14 10.24
CA TRP A 218 11.45 -27.44 9.93
C TRP A 218 10.19 -28.22 10.29
N LEU A 219 10.33 -29.55 10.56
CA LEU A 219 9.20 -30.43 10.79
C LEU A 219 8.28 -29.98 11.95
N PRO A 220 8.80 -29.54 13.13
CA PRO A 220 7.91 -29.07 14.21
C PRO A 220 7.06 -27.86 13.80
N LEU A 221 7.64 -26.84 13.16
CA LEU A 221 6.91 -25.66 12.72
C LEU A 221 5.81 -25.99 11.72
N PHE A 222 6.13 -26.78 10.68
CA PHE A 222 5.14 -27.13 9.65
C PHE A 222 4.08 -28.08 10.17
N THR A 223 4.40 -28.97 11.11
CA THR A 223 3.39 -29.80 11.80
C THR A 223 2.42 -28.92 12.59
N VAL A 224 2.92 -27.92 13.31
CA VAL A 224 2.06 -26.95 14.02
C VAL A 224 1.20 -26.17 13.05
N LEU A 225 1.76 -25.64 11.95
CA LEU A 225 1.01 -24.87 10.95
C LEU A 225 -0.13 -25.68 10.32
N LEU A 226 0.15 -26.95 9.94
CA LEU A 226 -0.82 -27.84 9.30
C LEU A 226 -1.88 -28.34 10.29
N GLY A 227 -1.47 -28.71 11.51
CA GLY A 227 -2.37 -29.27 12.52
C GLY A 227 -3.24 -28.25 13.24
N THR A 228 -2.86 -26.94 13.22
CA THR A 228 -3.60 -25.88 13.93
C THR A 228 -4.29 -24.88 13.00
N GLY A 229 -3.89 -24.82 11.74
CA GLY A 229 -4.33 -23.77 10.81
C GLY A 229 -3.91 -22.35 11.22
N CYS A 230 -2.89 -22.19 12.04
CA CYS A 230 -2.36 -20.91 12.44
C CYS A 230 -1.79 -20.15 11.24
N ARG A 231 -1.89 -18.82 11.28
CA ARG A 231 -1.15 -17.97 10.33
C ARG A 231 0.34 -18.04 10.66
N ILE A 232 1.19 -17.84 9.65
CA ILE A 232 2.66 -17.86 9.84
C ILE A 232 3.09 -16.98 11.02
N GLY A 233 2.57 -15.76 11.11
CA GLY A 233 2.93 -14.85 12.20
C GLY A 233 2.41 -15.27 13.58
N GLU A 234 1.30 -15.98 13.66
CA GLU A 234 0.80 -16.60 14.90
C GLU A 234 1.71 -17.75 15.32
N ALA A 235 2.09 -18.62 14.38
CA ALA A 235 2.96 -19.77 14.67
C ALA A 235 4.38 -19.34 15.08
N ILE A 236 5.03 -18.43 14.36
CA ILE A 236 6.38 -17.96 14.74
C ILE A 236 6.40 -17.10 16.01
N GLY A 237 5.25 -16.53 16.39
CA GLY A 237 5.08 -15.81 17.64
C GLY A 237 4.72 -16.73 18.82
N LEU A 238 4.42 -18.02 18.57
CA LEU A 238 4.00 -18.95 19.60
C LEU A 238 5.10 -19.16 20.66
N ARG A 239 4.69 -19.11 21.91
CA ARG A 239 5.58 -19.28 23.07
C ARG A 239 5.26 -20.55 23.82
N TRP A 240 6.20 -21.03 24.60
CA TRP A 240 5.98 -22.21 25.44
C TRP A 240 4.82 -22.01 26.43
N GLU A 241 4.65 -20.82 26.99
CA GLU A 241 3.57 -20.49 27.92
C GLU A 241 2.17 -20.44 27.26
N ASP A 242 2.09 -20.36 25.91
CA ASP A 242 0.84 -20.41 25.18
C ASP A 242 0.37 -21.86 24.94
N CYS A 243 1.18 -22.87 25.30
CA CYS A 243 0.94 -24.30 25.09
C CYS A 243 0.66 -25.02 26.42
N ASP A 244 -0.60 -25.39 26.62
CA ASP A 244 -0.97 -26.27 27.75
C ASP A 244 -0.97 -27.70 27.31
N PHE A 245 0.06 -28.45 27.74
CA PHE A 245 0.21 -29.86 27.41
C PHE A 245 -0.69 -30.79 28.22
N ASP A 246 -1.16 -30.36 29.38
CA ASP A 246 -2.05 -31.14 30.26
C ASP A 246 -3.48 -31.10 29.70
N GLU A 247 -3.98 -29.93 29.42
CA GLU A 247 -5.29 -29.71 28.80
C GLU A 247 -5.28 -30.01 27.29
N GLY A 248 -4.11 -30.09 26.65
CA GLY A 248 -3.97 -30.36 25.21
C GLY A 248 -4.47 -29.21 24.33
N ILE A 249 -4.17 -27.97 24.72
CA ILE A 249 -4.62 -26.78 24.01
C ILE A 249 -3.46 -25.81 23.71
N ILE A 250 -3.67 -24.97 22.66
CA ILE A 250 -2.77 -23.86 22.29
C ILE A 250 -3.59 -22.57 22.28
N SER A 251 -3.11 -21.56 22.98
CA SER A 251 -3.71 -20.22 23.04
C SER A 251 -3.12 -19.32 21.95
N ILE A 252 -3.91 -18.95 20.96
CA ILE A 252 -3.52 -17.99 19.93
C ILE A 252 -4.06 -16.63 20.30
N ASN A 253 -3.21 -15.77 20.83
CA ASN A 253 -3.59 -14.47 21.40
C ASN A 253 -2.80 -13.30 20.83
N HIS A 254 -1.74 -13.55 20.07
CA HIS A 254 -0.89 -12.55 19.45
C HIS A 254 -0.33 -13.03 18.10
N ASN A 255 0.36 -12.12 17.40
CA ASN A 255 0.94 -12.39 16.09
C ASN A 255 2.27 -11.64 15.99
N MET A 256 3.33 -12.31 15.59
CA MET A 256 4.63 -11.70 15.35
C MET A 256 4.76 -11.24 13.91
N VAL A 257 5.27 -10.04 13.72
CA VAL A 257 5.56 -9.46 12.39
C VAL A 257 7.00 -8.94 12.35
N TYR A 258 7.64 -9.02 11.18
CA TYR A 258 8.95 -8.41 10.95
C TYR A 258 8.78 -7.24 10.00
N ARG A 259 8.91 -6.01 10.53
CA ARG A 259 8.61 -4.79 9.78
C ARG A 259 9.32 -3.58 10.37
N LYS A 260 9.47 -2.53 9.57
CA LYS A 260 9.85 -1.20 10.03
C LYS A 260 8.59 -0.35 10.21
N TYR A 261 8.36 0.16 11.41
CA TYR A 261 7.38 1.23 11.71
C TYR A 261 8.05 2.62 11.65
N GLU A 262 7.25 3.69 11.82
CA GLU A 262 7.76 5.07 11.72
C GLU A 262 8.81 5.38 12.81
N GLU A 263 8.65 4.79 13.99
CA GLU A 263 9.51 4.98 15.18
C GLU A 263 10.80 4.14 15.10
N ASP A 264 10.87 3.18 14.18
CA ASP A 264 11.99 2.27 14.09
C ASP A 264 13.11 2.83 13.19
N GLU A 265 14.35 2.68 13.59
CA GLU A 265 15.50 2.96 12.71
C GLU A 265 15.60 1.93 11.56
N LYS A 266 15.35 0.65 11.88
CA LYS A 266 15.43 -0.50 10.97
C LYS A 266 14.22 -1.41 11.15
N ALA A 267 14.01 -2.31 10.19
CA ALA A 267 13.01 -3.38 10.36
C ALA A 267 13.41 -4.28 11.53
N ARG A 268 12.45 -4.57 12.40
CA ARG A 268 12.60 -5.46 13.55
C ARG A 268 11.34 -6.30 13.76
N PHE A 269 11.40 -7.23 14.70
CA PHE A 269 10.22 -7.96 15.14
C PHE A 269 9.33 -7.08 16.02
N HIS A 270 8.03 -7.26 15.87
CA HIS A 270 6.99 -6.66 16.69
C HIS A 270 5.92 -7.67 17.02
N ILE A 271 5.34 -7.55 18.21
CA ILE A 271 4.14 -8.29 18.59
C ILE A 271 2.91 -7.41 18.32
N VAL A 272 1.96 -7.96 17.61
CA VAL A 272 0.70 -7.27 17.31
C VAL A 272 -0.49 -8.10 17.73
N THR A 273 -1.54 -7.42 18.19
CA THR A 273 -2.81 -8.09 18.52
C THR A 273 -3.54 -8.57 17.26
N PRO A 274 -4.31 -9.66 17.34
CA PRO A 274 -5.17 -10.08 16.24
C PRO A 274 -6.10 -8.96 15.74
N LYS A 275 -6.50 -9.02 14.47
CA LYS A 275 -7.34 -7.98 13.85
C LYS A 275 -8.76 -7.93 14.43
N THR A 276 -9.25 -9.05 14.93
CA THR A 276 -10.62 -9.21 15.45
C THR A 276 -10.58 -10.03 16.73
N SER A 277 -11.62 -9.92 17.55
CA SER A 277 -11.80 -10.76 18.75
C SER A 277 -11.75 -12.26 18.42
N ALA A 278 -12.31 -12.67 17.29
CA ALA A 278 -12.26 -14.06 16.81
C ALA A 278 -10.82 -14.50 16.42
N GLY A 279 -9.88 -13.58 16.31
CA GLY A 279 -8.45 -13.90 16.12
C GLY A 279 -7.78 -14.40 17.39
N VAL A 280 -8.30 -14.06 18.56
CA VAL A 280 -7.93 -14.64 19.86
C VAL A 280 -8.76 -15.91 20.01
N ARG A 281 -8.09 -17.06 20.06
CA ARG A 281 -8.76 -18.35 20.07
C ARG A 281 -7.90 -19.41 20.74
N ILE A 282 -8.57 -20.44 21.23
CA ILE A 282 -7.94 -21.66 21.70
C ILE A 282 -8.08 -22.72 20.61
N VAL A 283 -7.00 -23.44 20.33
CA VAL A 283 -6.94 -24.50 19.33
C VAL A 283 -6.58 -25.81 20.04
N PRO A 284 -7.27 -26.92 19.78
CA PRO A 284 -6.88 -28.22 20.34
C PRO A 284 -5.52 -28.65 19.79
N MET A 285 -4.69 -29.22 20.66
CA MET A 285 -3.39 -29.78 20.33
C MET A 285 -3.56 -31.22 19.88
N LEU A 286 -3.58 -31.46 18.57
CA LEU A 286 -3.65 -32.80 18.01
C LEU A 286 -2.41 -33.61 18.45
N SER A 287 -2.52 -34.94 18.42
CA SER A 287 -1.44 -35.86 18.84
C SER A 287 -0.11 -35.58 18.13
N GLU A 288 -0.16 -35.34 16.83
CA GLU A 288 1.02 -35.05 16.00
C GLU A 288 1.64 -33.69 16.37
N VAL A 289 0.80 -32.70 16.66
CA VAL A 289 1.26 -31.38 17.11
C VAL A 289 1.91 -31.47 18.48
N LYS A 290 1.28 -32.20 19.41
CA LYS A 290 1.82 -32.47 20.75
C LYS A 290 3.19 -33.12 20.66
N ALA A 291 3.30 -34.20 19.88
CA ALA A 291 4.57 -34.92 19.67
C ALA A 291 5.65 -34.04 19.04
N ALA A 292 5.30 -33.20 18.05
CA ALA A 292 6.24 -32.30 17.41
C ALA A 292 6.75 -31.21 18.37
N LEU A 293 5.88 -30.61 19.19
CA LEU A 293 6.26 -29.64 20.21
C LEU A 293 7.10 -30.27 21.34
N GLN A 294 6.79 -31.49 21.75
CA GLN A 294 7.60 -32.21 22.73
C GLN A 294 9.01 -32.53 22.20
N ALA A 295 9.13 -32.95 20.94
CA ALA A 295 10.43 -33.16 20.30
C ALA A 295 11.24 -31.86 20.18
N GLU A 296 10.58 -30.73 19.86
CA GLU A 296 11.22 -29.40 19.82
C GLU A 296 11.68 -28.98 21.22
N TRP A 297 10.87 -29.23 22.27
CA TRP A 297 11.23 -28.94 23.65
C TRP A 297 12.48 -29.72 24.08
N GLU A 298 12.54 -31.06 23.79
CA GLU A 298 13.72 -31.86 24.13
C GLU A 298 14.97 -31.38 23.34
N THR A 299 14.79 -30.96 22.10
CA THR A 299 15.89 -30.38 21.31
C THR A 299 16.40 -29.11 21.96
N GLN A 300 15.51 -28.20 22.38
CA GLN A 300 15.88 -26.91 23.00
C GLN A 300 16.50 -27.06 24.39
N LYS A 301 16.18 -28.10 25.12
CA LYS A 301 16.91 -28.45 26.35
C LYS A 301 18.42 -28.70 26.10
N ILE A 302 18.76 -29.17 24.90
CA ILE A 302 20.15 -29.51 24.56
C ILE A 302 20.84 -28.27 23.92
N VAL A 303 20.17 -27.59 22.98
CA VAL A 303 20.78 -26.50 22.19
C VAL A 303 20.57 -25.14 22.80
N GLY A 304 19.68 -24.99 23.78
CA GLY A 304 19.27 -23.73 24.41
C GLY A 304 17.91 -23.24 23.93
N PHE A 305 17.15 -22.64 24.86
CA PHE A 305 15.88 -21.98 24.58
C PHE A 305 16.09 -20.60 23.99
N ASN A 306 15.06 -20.09 23.31
CA ASN A 306 15.06 -18.74 22.80
C ASN A 306 15.03 -17.70 23.92
N GLU A 307 16.04 -16.83 23.96
CA GLU A 307 16.18 -15.75 24.97
C GLU A 307 15.76 -14.38 24.42
N SER A 308 15.30 -14.31 23.17
CA SER A 308 14.91 -13.04 22.54
C SER A 308 13.72 -12.40 23.25
N VAL A 309 13.80 -11.07 23.41
CA VAL A 309 12.70 -10.26 23.91
C VAL A 309 12.14 -9.41 22.76
N VAL A 310 10.87 -9.56 22.46
CA VAL A 310 10.17 -8.79 21.41
C VAL A 310 8.96 -8.12 22.05
N ASP A 311 8.98 -6.79 22.15
CA ASP A 311 7.93 -5.98 22.78
C ASP A 311 7.46 -6.52 24.15
N GLY A 312 8.40 -7.04 24.95
CA GLY A 312 8.16 -7.62 26.28
C GLY A 312 7.79 -9.10 26.31
N TYR A 313 7.61 -9.73 25.16
CA TYR A 313 7.33 -11.17 25.03
C TYR A 313 8.64 -11.96 24.92
N THR A 314 8.67 -13.14 25.56
CA THR A 314 9.84 -14.06 25.61
C THR A 314 9.40 -15.51 25.43
N GLY A 315 10.36 -16.44 25.30
CA GLY A 315 10.07 -17.87 25.28
C GLY A 315 9.45 -18.36 23.97
N PHE A 316 9.79 -17.75 22.86
CA PHE A 316 9.32 -18.16 21.52
C PHE A 316 9.81 -19.56 21.19
N ILE A 317 8.91 -20.40 20.65
CA ILE A 317 9.21 -21.80 20.34
C ILE A 317 10.14 -21.92 19.14
N PHE A 318 9.82 -21.20 18.03
CA PHE A 318 10.53 -21.36 16.77
C PHE A 318 11.60 -20.31 16.57
N GLN A 319 12.85 -20.75 16.49
CA GLN A 319 14.03 -19.91 16.36
C GLN A 319 14.89 -20.30 15.16
N ASN A 320 15.71 -19.35 14.73
CA ASN A 320 16.74 -19.62 13.74
C ASN A 320 18.00 -20.20 14.43
N ARG A 321 19.01 -20.58 13.64
CA ARG A 321 20.29 -21.12 14.16
C ARG A 321 21.10 -20.15 15.03
N TYR A 322 20.68 -18.90 15.11
CA TYR A 322 21.34 -17.87 15.92
C TYR A 322 20.58 -17.57 17.23
N GLY A 323 19.48 -18.26 17.48
CA GLY A 323 18.63 -18.03 18.63
C GLY A 323 17.61 -16.88 18.46
N ASP A 324 17.52 -16.25 17.29
CA ASP A 324 16.50 -15.22 17.03
C ASP A 324 15.17 -15.86 16.57
N PRO A 325 14.03 -15.17 16.75
CA PRO A 325 12.75 -15.63 16.22
C PRO A 325 12.79 -15.77 14.68
N LEU A 326 11.99 -16.68 14.14
CA LEU A 326 11.84 -16.83 12.70
C LEU A 326 11.06 -15.67 12.10
N SER A 327 11.46 -15.23 10.91
CA SER A 327 10.66 -14.25 10.16
C SER A 327 9.66 -14.95 9.22
N PRO A 328 8.50 -14.33 8.92
CA PRO A 328 7.58 -14.87 7.91
C PRO A 328 8.26 -15.14 6.56
N HIS A 329 9.24 -14.31 6.21
CA HIS A 329 10.00 -14.46 4.98
C HIS A 329 10.90 -15.71 4.98
N SER A 330 11.56 -16.01 6.11
CA SER A 330 12.39 -17.23 6.25
C SER A 330 11.55 -18.50 6.12
N VAL A 331 10.35 -18.52 6.71
CA VAL A 331 9.40 -19.63 6.60
C VAL A 331 8.94 -19.85 5.15
N ASN A 332 8.52 -18.77 4.46
CA ASN A 332 8.13 -18.88 3.05
C ASN A 332 9.28 -19.39 2.17
N ARG A 333 10.50 -18.89 2.38
CA ARG A 333 11.68 -19.39 1.65
C ARG A 333 12.02 -20.83 1.98
N ALA A 334 11.71 -21.30 3.18
CA ALA A 334 11.86 -22.71 3.53
C ALA A 334 10.87 -23.59 2.75
N ILE A 335 9.59 -23.19 2.65
CA ILE A 335 8.60 -23.88 1.81
C ILE A 335 9.12 -23.99 0.38
N ASP A 336 9.52 -22.88 -0.25
CA ASP A 336 10.01 -22.88 -1.62
C ASP A 336 11.19 -23.84 -1.83
N ARG A 337 12.14 -23.86 -0.89
CA ARG A 337 13.32 -24.75 -0.95
C ARG A 337 12.98 -26.22 -0.73
N ILE A 338 12.11 -26.52 0.23
CA ILE A 338 11.68 -27.89 0.54
C ILE A 338 10.93 -28.45 -0.67
N CYS A 339 9.99 -27.70 -1.24
CA CYS A 339 9.25 -28.12 -2.43
C CYS A 339 10.16 -28.33 -3.63
N ALA A 340 11.11 -27.41 -3.87
CA ALA A 340 12.06 -27.55 -4.97
C ALA A 340 12.94 -28.79 -4.82
N ALA A 341 13.46 -29.05 -3.62
CA ALA A 341 14.27 -30.22 -3.35
C ALA A 341 13.46 -31.52 -3.48
N TYR A 342 12.23 -31.55 -2.98
CA TYR A 342 11.32 -32.69 -3.17
C TYR A 342 11.11 -33.01 -4.65
N ILE A 343 10.82 -31.99 -5.47
CA ILE A 343 10.61 -32.17 -6.92
C ILE A 343 11.87 -32.70 -7.60
N GLU A 344 13.05 -32.17 -7.24
CA GLU A 344 14.33 -32.61 -7.78
C GLU A 344 14.61 -34.08 -7.43
N ASP A 345 14.47 -34.46 -6.16
CA ASP A 345 14.69 -35.83 -5.68
C ASP A 345 13.69 -36.80 -6.31
N GLU A 346 12.40 -36.45 -6.38
CA GLU A 346 11.37 -37.29 -7.02
C GLU A 346 11.61 -37.45 -8.52
N THR A 347 12.08 -36.39 -9.21
CA THR A 347 12.42 -36.51 -10.63
C THR A 347 13.55 -37.49 -10.86
N VAL A 348 14.61 -37.44 -10.04
CA VAL A 348 15.74 -38.35 -10.12
C VAL A 348 15.30 -39.80 -9.85
N LEU A 349 14.47 -40.02 -8.81
CA LEU A 349 13.94 -41.33 -8.49
C LEU A 349 13.04 -41.88 -9.60
N ALA A 350 12.16 -41.04 -10.16
CA ALA A 350 11.28 -41.42 -11.25
C ALA A 350 12.06 -41.86 -12.50
N ASP A 351 13.12 -41.10 -12.85
CA ASP A 351 14.01 -41.45 -13.96
C ASP A 351 14.72 -42.81 -13.73
N GLN A 352 15.18 -43.07 -12.51
CA GLN A 352 15.81 -44.32 -12.15
C GLN A 352 14.85 -45.51 -12.20
N GLU A 353 13.59 -45.29 -11.85
CA GLU A 353 12.51 -46.32 -11.80
C GLU A 353 11.76 -46.42 -13.14
N GLY A 354 12.02 -45.57 -14.11
CA GLY A 354 11.34 -45.56 -15.40
C GLY A 354 9.85 -45.13 -15.34
N ARG A 355 9.46 -44.38 -14.30
CA ARG A 355 8.10 -43.85 -14.10
C ARG A 355 8.04 -42.34 -14.38
N ASN A 356 6.86 -41.81 -14.62
CA ASN A 356 6.66 -40.36 -14.64
C ASN A 356 6.71 -39.83 -13.19
N PRO A 357 7.41 -38.70 -12.97
CA PRO A 357 7.52 -38.06 -11.65
C PRO A 357 6.18 -37.53 -11.14
#